data_f54f27d9d717fd76bbf44ee71b36f249
#
_entry.id   f54f27d9d717fd76bbf44ee71b36f249
#
_cell.length_a   1.000
_cell.length_b   1.000
_cell.length_c   1.000
_cell.angle_alpha   90.00
_cell.angle_beta   90.00
_cell.angle_gamma   90.00
#
_symmetry.space_group_name_H-M   'P 1'
#
loop_
_entity.id
_entity.type
_entity.pdbx_description
1 polymer ?
#
loop_
_entity_poly.entity_id
_entity_poly.type
_entity_poly.pdbx_seq_one_letter_code
_entity_poly.pdbx_strand_id
1 'polypeptide(L)'
;MIISLRHSFPFMASVCALLLSALMMCGCGGGSSDDDDEIIVDPILEPTRTFKMGFTPWLYEASFDAMDVTYNRLSTHGDIIKQQIQGGIPWQESLDQTDYHLNVEAEITNRINRTPAGSSVFLAIDSLNTSRDALSPNWGETDNQDRTGEWATRSWNSPEVIQAYLNFSIDMINRFDPEYFEYGTEASELILNNPAGYLEFVIFAEAIYTSLSTLYPDLKLVTSVALKSPGSSQMQLIEASYGEVMEFTDVLGISVYPYAFFSHDDKGDPANLPIDWLSQAEAIAGSKPMAISETGWIAEDLEIAEFQLSAMSDATKQNAFLENLLDRSQTMNMEFVIWWTVTDFDTLWENELAQDPIAKIWKDIGLYDQNQSPRMALQTWDEWLGYEVEAD
;
A
#
# COMPACT_ATOMS: atom_id res chain seq x y z
N MET A 1 -6.37 10.86 -3.49
CA MET A 1 -7.18 11.96 -4.07
C MET A 1 -8.20 11.34 -5.01
N ILE A 2 -9.39 11.04 -4.50
CA ILE A 2 -10.51 10.58 -5.34
C ILE A 2 -11.36 11.80 -5.62
N ILE A 3 -11.52 12.13 -6.89
CA ILE A 3 -12.29 13.30 -7.35
C ILE A 3 -13.77 13.03 -7.12
N SER A 4 -14.45 13.95 -6.42
CA SER A 4 -15.89 13.90 -6.20
C SER A 4 -16.66 14.11 -7.51
N LEU A 5 -17.10 13.04 -8.13
CA LEU A 5 -17.97 13.07 -9.32
C LEU A 5 -19.43 13.09 -8.89
N ARG A 6 -20.08 14.25 -9.06
CA ARG A 6 -21.53 14.37 -8.92
C ARG A 6 -22.20 13.95 -10.22
N HIS A 7 -22.89 12.80 -10.25
CA HIS A 7 -24.12 12.60 -11.07
C HIS A 7 -24.89 11.37 -10.59
N SER A 8 -26.19 11.57 -10.35
CA SER A 8 -27.15 10.54 -9.94
C SER A 8 -27.67 9.79 -11.16
N PHE A 9 -27.62 8.44 -11.14
CA PHE A 9 -28.39 7.61 -12.08
C PHE A 9 -29.02 6.41 -11.39
N PRO A 10 -30.19 5.93 -11.85
CA PRO A 10 -31.01 4.96 -11.17
C PRO A 10 -30.66 3.49 -11.50
N PHE A 11 -30.97 2.63 -10.53
CA PHE A 11 -30.88 1.19 -10.54
C PHE A 11 -31.62 0.53 -11.73
N MET A 12 -30.99 -0.47 -12.35
CA MET A 12 -31.68 -1.57 -13.04
C MET A 12 -31.02 -2.90 -12.73
N ALA A 13 -31.83 -3.77 -12.12
CA ALA A 13 -31.49 -5.15 -11.82
C ALA A 13 -31.73 -6.04 -13.05
N SER A 14 -30.85 -7.01 -13.29
CA SER A 14 -31.19 -8.18 -14.12
C SER A 14 -30.47 -9.43 -13.64
N VAL A 15 -31.30 -10.46 -13.45
CA VAL A 15 -31.02 -11.82 -13.03
C VAL A 15 -30.77 -12.71 -14.25
N CYS A 16 -29.81 -13.66 -14.19
CA CYS A 16 -29.84 -14.98 -14.88
C CYS A 16 -28.71 -15.86 -14.37
N ALA A 17 -28.94 -16.84 -13.82
CA ALA A 17 -29.25 -18.25 -13.72
C ALA A 17 -28.26 -19.20 -14.43
N LEU A 18 -27.64 -20.04 -13.57
CA LEU A 18 -27.26 -21.46 -13.66
C LEU A 18 -27.07 -22.16 -15.02
N LEU A 19 -25.98 -22.93 -15.13
CA LEU A 19 -26.04 -24.33 -15.60
C LEU A 19 -24.80 -25.17 -15.15
N LEU A 20 -25.07 -26.21 -14.39
CA LEU A 20 -24.20 -27.35 -14.07
C LEU A 20 -24.02 -28.28 -15.28
N SER A 21 -22.85 -28.90 -15.44
CA SER A 21 -22.76 -30.21 -16.11
C SER A 21 -21.59 -31.01 -15.56
N ALA A 22 -21.88 -32.07 -14.88
CA ALA A 22 -20.97 -33.12 -14.47
C ALA A 22 -20.78 -34.15 -15.61
N LEU A 23 -19.57 -34.67 -15.75
CA LEU A 23 -19.35 -35.90 -16.49
C LEU A 23 -18.37 -36.82 -15.73
N MET A 24 -18.90 -37.92 -15.20
CA MET A 24 -18.14 -39.09 -14.78
C MET A 24 -17.79 -39.96 -15.99
N MET A 25 -16.57 -40.49 -16.03
CA MET A 25 -16.33 -41.77 -16.70
C MET A 25 -15.42 -42.68 -15.87
N CYS A 26 -15.99 -43.84 -15.52
CA CYS A 26 -15.27 -44.99 -15.02
C CYS A 26 -14.59 -45.75 -16.16
N GLY A 27 -13.42 -46.32 -15.88
CA GLY A 27 -12.80 -47.35 -16.71
C GLY A 27 -11.97 -48.30 -15.84
N CYS A 28 -12.48 -49.53 -15.64
CA CYS A 28 -11.77 -50.66 -15.05
C CYS A 28 -10.98 -51.44 -16.11
N GLY A 29 -9.82 -51.99 -15.73
CA GLY A 29 -9.30 -53.14 -16.44
C GLY A 29 -7.83 -53.51 -16.15
N GLY A 30 -7.62 -54.61 -15.39
CA GLY A 30 -6.68 -55.67 -15.73
C GLY A 30 -5.26 -55.60 -15.20
N GLY A 31 -4.89 -56.51 -14.29
CA GLY A 31 -3.60 -56.66 -13.66
C GLY A 31 -2.54 -57.34 -14.55
N SER A 32 -1.29 -57.15 -14.16
CA SER A 32 -0.22 -58.15 -14.17
C SER A 32 0.86 -57.71 -13.19
N SER A 33 1.36 -58.64 -12.41
CA SER A 33 2.45 -58.55 -11.47
C SER A 33 3.78 -58.45 -12.20
N ASP A 34 4.57 -57.42 -11.99
CA ASP A 34 6.00 -57.48 -12.10
C ASP A 34 6.62 -56.61 -11.02
N ASP A 35 7.69 -57.10 -10.40
CA ASP A 35 8.46 -56.41 -9.34
C ASP A 35 8.99 -55.08 -9.89
N ASP A 36 8.29 -54.00 -9.63
CA ASP A 36 8.76 -52.66 -9.88
C ASP A 36 9.34 -52.10 -8.56
N ASP A 37 10.62 -51.82 -8.55
CA ASP A 37 11.24 -50.90 -7.60
C ASP A 37 10.41 -49.60 -7.64
N GLU A 38 9.63 -49.39 -6.60
CA GLU A 38 8.87 -48.15 -6.40
C GLU A 38 9.87 -47.00 -6.33
N ILE A 39 10.07 -46.29 -7.43
CA ILE A 39 10.75 -45.02 -7.43
C ILE A 39 9.85 -44.10 -6.58
N ILE A 40 10.24 -43.92 -5.31
CA ILE A 40 9.67 -42.87 -4.47
C ILE A 40 10.06 -41.56 -5.15
N VAL A 41 9.20 -41.06 -6.00
CA VAL A 41 9.29 -39.68 -6.48
C VAL A 41 8.87 -38.85 -5.28
N ASP A 42 9.83 -38.16 -4.67
CA ASP A 42 9.51 -37.15 -3.68
C ASP A 42 8.42 -36.24 -4.26
N PRO A 43 7.36 -35.95 -3.50
CA PRO A 43 6.33 -35.06 -3.98
C PRO A 43 7.00 -33.75 -4.40
N ILE A 44 6.77 -33.32 -5.62
CA ILE A 44 7.16 -31.97 -6.04
C ILE A 44 6.39 -31.03 -5.12
N LEU A 45 7.07 -30.41 -4.17
CA LEU A 45 6.47 -29.39 -3.33
C LEU A 45 6.11 -28.23 -4.25
N GLU A 46 4.83 -27.91 -4.30
CA GLU A 46 4.38 -26.69 -5.00
C GLU A 46 5.05 -25.47 -4.29
N PRO A 47 5.50 -24.49 -5.04
CA PRO A 47 6.12 -23.31 -4.45
C PRO A 47 5.12 -22.57 -3.56
N THR A 48 5.60 -22.06 -2.44
CA THR A 48 4.84 -21.27 -1.48
C THR A 48 5.40 -19.86 -1.38
N ARG A 49 4.64 -18.92 -0.85
CA ARG A 49 5.09 -17.57 -0.48
C ARG A 49 4.74 -17.23 0.95
N THR A 50 5.58 -16.43 1.60
CA THR A 50 5.36 -16.00 2.99
C THR A 50 4.45 -14.79 3.12
N PHE A 51 4.16 -14.07 2.04
CA PHE A 51 3.53 -12.75 2.06
C PHE A 51 2.26 -12.69 1.20
N LYS A 52 1.33 -11.83 1.59
CA LYS A 52 0.20 -11.42 0.74
C LYS A 52 0.63 -10.40 -0.29
N MET A 53 -0.09 -10.33 -1.42
CA MET A 53 0.25 -9.45 -2.55
C MET A 53 -0.96 -8.59 -2.93
N GLY A 54 -0.74 -7.30 -3.16
CA GLY A 54 -1.84 -6.43 -3.53
C GLY A 54 -1.44 -5.02 -3.94
N PHE A 55 -2.45 -4.16 -4.02
CA PHE A 55 -2.31 -2.82 -4.58
C PHE A 55 -3.08 -1.79 -3.76
N THR A 56 -2.68 -0.52 -3.94
CA THR A 56 -3.51 0.63 -3.56
C THR A 56 -4.49 0.95 -4.70
N PRO A 57 -5.78 1.20 -4.43
CA PRO A 57 -6.76 1.55 -5.46
C PRO A 57 -6.54 2.99 -5.96
N TRP A 58 -5.58 3.17 -6.86
CA TRP A 58 -5.29 4.43 -7.53
C TRP A 58 -5.85 4.42 -8.94
N LEU A 59 -6.61 5.46 -9.29
CA LEU A 59 -7.28 5.53 -10.58
C LEU A 59 -6.33 6.00 -11.69
N TYR A 60 -6.50 5.48 -12.90
CA TYR A 60 -5.76 5.93 -14.07
C TYR A 60 -6.41 7.14 -14.77
N GLU A 61 -7.68 7.39 -14.49
CA GLU A 61 -8.43 8.59 -14.90
C GLU A 61 -9.58 8.87 -13.93
N ALA A 62 -10.12 10.09 -13.94
CA ALA A 62 -11.22 10.51 -13.06
C ALA A 62 -12.59 10.10 -13.60
N SER A 63 -12.89 8.79 -13.62
CA SER A 63 -14.16 8.25 -14.08
C SER A 63 -14.65 7.08 -13.23
N PHE A 64 -15.97 6.83 -13.26
CA PHE A 64 -16.55 5.65 -12.62
C PHE A 64 -16.10 4.36 -13.31
N ASP A 65 -15.92 4.39 -14.63
CA ASP A 65 -15.44 3.23 -15.39
C ASP A 65 -14.01 2.88 -14.99
N ALA A 66 -13.12 3.87 -14.82
CA ALA A 66 -11.77 3.65 -14.31
C ALA A 66 -11.78 3.07 -12.89
N MET A 67 -12.70 3.54 -12.05
CA MET A 67 -12.88 3.00 -10.71
C MET A 67 -13.29 1.53 -10.75
N ASP A 68 -14.27 1.16 -11.58
CA ASP A 68 -14.73 -0.21 -11.73
C ASP A 68 -13.61 -1.12 -12.27
N VAL A 69 -12.87 -0.65 -13.28
CA VAL A 69 -11.72 -1.38 -13.84
C VAL A 69 -10.61 -1.56 -12.80
N THR A 70 -10.27 -0.50 -12.05
CA THR A 70 -9.23 -0.56 -11.02
C THR A 70 -9.59 -1.62 -9.97
N TYR A 71 -10.75 -1.53 -9.32
CA TYR A 71 -11.13 -2.49 -8.28
C TYR A 71 -11.29 -3.94 -8.80
N ASN A 72 -11.71 -4.11 -10.05
CA ASN A 72 -11.74 -5.43 -10.67
C ASN A 72 -10.34 -6.00 -10.86
N ARG A 73 -9.34 -5.18 -11.26
CA ARG A 73 -7.94 -5.60 -11.33
C ARG A 73 -7.38 -5.96 -9.96
N LEU A 74 -7.67 -5.16 -8.94
CA LEU A 74 -7.24 -5.44 -7.58
C LEU A 74 -7.81 -6.79 -7.09
N SER A 75 -9.07 -7.07 -7.39
CA SER A 75 -9.71 -8.35 -7.08
C SER A 75 -9.12 -9.54 -7.83
N THR A 76 -8.62 -9.31 -9.05
CA THR A 76 -8.07 -10.38 -9.90
C THR A 76 -6.62 -10.68 -9.56
N HIS A 77 -5.85 -9.65 -9.23
CA HIS A 77 -4.39 -9.71 -9.10
C HIS A 77 -3.90 -9.49 -7.67
N GLY A 78 -4.76 -9.61 -6.66
CA GLY A 78 -4.35 -9.44 -5.26
C GLY A 78 -5.19 -10.20 -4.28
N ASP A 79 -4.60 -10.55 -3.16
CA ASP A 79 -5.25 -11.14 -1.98
C ASP A 79 -5.28 -10.19 -0.77
N ILE A 80 -4.64 -9.04 -0.90
CA ILE A 80 -4.72 -7.91 0.03
C ILE A 80 -4.96 -6.60 -0.73
N ILE A 81 -5.72 -5.68 -0.15
CA ILE A 81 -5.95 -4.34 -0.68
C ILE A 81 -5.53 -3.28 0.34
N LYS A 82 -4.70 -2.30 -0.08
CA LYS A 82 -4.36 -1.15 0.76
C LYS A 82 -5.38 -0.05 0.58
N GLN A 83 -6.32 0.10 1.51
CA GLN A 83 -7.22 1.25 1.56
C GLN A 83 -6.53 2.39 2.29
N GLN A 84 -6.02 3.38 1.54
CA GLN A 84 -5.32 4.53 2.11
C GLN A 84 -6.19 5.78 2.10
N ILE A 85 -6.42 6.36 3.29
CA ILE A 85 -7.12 7.63 3.51
C ILE A 85 -6.05 8.71 3.72
N GLN A 86 -5.74 9.47 2.66
CA GLN A 86 -4.71 10.52 2.65
C GLN A 86 -5.27 11.93 2.43
N GLY A 87 -6.58 12.06 2.27
CA GLY A 87 -7.25 13.34 2.02
C GLY A 87 -7.44 14.23 3.25
N GLY A 88 -7.01 13.77 4.42
CA GLY A 88 -7.17 14.47 5.68
C GLY A 88 -8.02 13.71 6.69
N ILE A 89 -8.23 14.33 7.84
CA ILE A 89 -9.07 13.83 8.94
C ILE A 89 -10.23 14.81 9.16
N PRO A 90 -11.47 14.35 9.35
CA PRO A 90 -12.59 15.22 9.77
C PRO A 90 -12.46 15.55 11.25
N TRP A 91 -11.49 16.42 11.57
CA TRP A 91 -11.00 16.63 12.92
C TRP A 91 -12.08 17.00 13.96
N GLN A 92 -12.93 17.96 13.61
CA GLN A 92 -13.94 18.46 14.57
C GLN A 92 -15.06 17.43 14.74
N GLU A 93 -15.55 16.88 13.65
CA GLU A 93 -16.62 15.87 13.65
C GLU A 93 -16.16 14.62 14.41
N SER A 94 -14.92 14.21 14.20
CA SER A 94 -14.32 13.06 14.91
C SER A 94 -14.15 13.32 16.40
N LEU A 95 -13.73 14.54 16.79
CA LEU A 95 -13.61 14.91 18.20
C LEU A 95 -14.97 14.90 18.90
N ASP A 96 -15.98 15.49 18.26
CA ASP A 96 -17.33 15.63 18.80
C ASP A 96 -18.18 14.37 18.61
N GLN A 97 -17.69 13.37 17.84
CA GLN A 97 -18.42 12.16 17.46
C GLN A 97 -19.77 12.48 16.80
N THR A 98 -19.75 13.44 15.89
CA THR A 98 -20.90 13.83 15.08
C THR A 98 -20.79 13.27 13.66
N ASP A 99 -21.88 13.36 12.87
CA ASP A 99 -21.90 12.92 11.49
C ASP A 99 -20.84 13.67 10.66
N TYR A 100 -20.10 12.92 9.82
CA TYR A 100 -19.16 13.51 8.87
C TYR A 100 -19.88 14.24 7.73
N HIS A 101 -19.14 15.10 7.06
CA HIS A 101 -19.66 15.73 5.85
C HIS A 101 -20.09 14.69 4.82
N LEU A 102 -21.16 14.94 4.06
CA LEU A 102 -21.73 13.97 3.11
C LEU A 102 -20.73 13.44 2.08
N ASN A 103 -19.76 14.26 1.67
CA ASN A 103 -18.74 13.84 0.71
C ASN A 103 -17.74 12.86 1.33
N VAL A 104 -17.39 13.04 2.61
CA VAL A 104 -16.56 12.11 3.41
C VAL A 104 -17.26 10.76 3.50
N GLU A 105 -18.53 10.76 3.93
CA GLU A 105 -19.35 9.55 4.03
C GLU A 105 -19.52 8.83 2.69
N ALA A 106 -19.74 9.58 1.61
CA ALA A 106 -19.89 9.02 0.27
C ALA A 106 -18.60 8.32 -0.20
N GLU A 107 -17.44 8.93 0.04
CA GLU A 107 -16.16 8.32 -0.33
C GLU A 107 -15.87 7.06 0.49
N ILE A 108 -16.00 7.12 1.81
CA ILE A 108 -15.79 5.96 2.68
C ILE A 108 -16.73 4.81 2.29
N THR A 109 -18.01 5.09 2.12
CA THR A 109 -19.01 4.09 1.70
C THR A 109 -18.66 3.47 0.35
N ASN A 110 -18.22 4.29 -0.62
CA ASN A 110 -17.81 3.81 -1.94
C ASN A 110 -16.60 2.88 -1.86
N ARG A 111 -15.58 3.22 -1.06
CA ARG A 111 -14.40 2.38 -0.85
C ARG A 111 -14.77 1.03 -0.21
N ILE A 112 -15.60 1.04 0.82
CA ILE A 112 -16.08 -0.19 1.49
C ILE A 112 -16.84 -1.08 0.51
N ASN A 113 -17.80 -0.53 -0.24
CA ASN A 113 -18.63 -1.29 -1.17
C ASN A 113 -17.84 -1.89 -2.35
N ARG A 114 -16.68 -1.32 -2.67
CA ARG A 114 -15.81 -1.79 -3.76
C ARG A 114 -14.67 -2.68 -3.29
N THR A 115 -14.38 -2.71 -1.98
CA THR A 115 -13.38 -3.61 -1.43
C THR A 115 -13.76 -5.05 -1.77
N PRO A 116 -12.87 -5.81 -2.45
CA PRO A 116 -13.21 -7.16 -2.90
C PRO A 116 -13.50 -8.08 -1.72
N ALA A 117 -14.59 -8.84 -1.82
CA ALA A 117 -14.96 -9.80 -0.79
C ALA A 117 -13.90 -10.91 -0.70
N GLY A 118 -13.39 -11.14 0.49
CA GLY A 118 -12.38 -12.18 0.76
C GLY A 118 -10.93 -11.71 0.64
N SER A 119 -10.68 -10.47 0.19
CA SER A 119 -9.35 -9.88 0.29
C SER A 119 -9.07 -9.42 1.71
N SER A 120 -7.85 -9.61 2.19
CA SER A 120 -7.38 -8.93 3.39
C SER A 120 -7.38 -7.42 3.18
N VAL A 121 -7.65 -6.65 4.23
CA VAL A 121 -7.61 -5.19 4.18
C VAL A 121 -6.42 -4.68 4.98
N PHE A 122 -5.57 -3.91 4.32
CA PHE A 122 -4.58 -3.04 4.93
C PHE A 122 -5.14 -1.61 4.89
N LEU A 123 -5.59 -1.11 6.03
CA LEU A 123 -6.14 0.24 6.16
C LEU A 123 -5.05 1.19 6.61
N ALA A 124 -4.78 2.23 5.83
CA ALA A 124 -3.87 3.31 6.20
C ALA A 124 -4.65 4.62 6.34
N ILE A 125 -4.50 5.29 7.49
CA ILE A 125 -5.04 6.62 7.73
C ILE A 125 -3.88 7.57 7.99
N ASP A 126 -3.61 8.46 7.02
CA ASP A 126 -2.48 9.37 7.12
C ASP A 126 -2.69 10.39 8.23
N SER A 127 -1.92 10.27 9.31
CA SER A 127 -1.84 11.30 10.37
C SER A 127 -0.92 12.47 9.98
N LEU A 128 -0.15 12.31 8.91
CA LEU A 128 0.74 13.31 8.33
C LEU A 128 0.15 13.88 7.04
N ASN A 129 0.51 15.13 6.73
CA ASN A 129 0.25 15.73 5.43
C ASN A 129 1.09 15.05 4.31
N THR A 130 0.82 15.38 3.06
CA THR A 130 1.52 14.79 1.90
C THR A 130 3.03 15.09 1.90
N SER A 131 3.46 16.24 2.43
CA SER A 131 4.89 16.59 2.54
C SER A 131 5.60 15.88 3.70
N ARG A 132 4.91 15.13 4.51
CA ARG A 132 5.44 14.42 5.69
C ARG A 132 6.20 15.34 6.67
N ASP A 133 5.73 16.57 6.86
CA ASP A 133 6.33 17.57 7.74
C ASP A 133 5.36 18.19 8.75
N ALA A 134 4.06 17.95 8.58
CA ALA A 134 3.00 18.49 9.42
C ALA A 134 1.86 17.50 9.63
N LEU A 135 1.00 17.81 10.61
CA LEU A 135 -0.23 17.05 10.87
C LEU A 135 -1.15 17.09 9.66
N SER A 136 -1.86 16.00 9.40
CA SER A 136 -2.82 15.82 8.32
C SER A 136 -3.79 16.99 8.20
N PRO A 137 -4.16 17.41 6.97
CA PRO A 137 -5.15 18.47 6.75
C PRO A 137 -6.54 18.08 7.26
N ASN A 138 -7.50 18.98 7.12
CA ASN A 138 -8.90 18.69 7.41
C ASN A 138 -9.58 18.05 6.19
N TRP A 139 -10.44 17.08 6.43
CA TRP A 139 -11.33 16.49 5.44
C TRP A 139 -12.77 16.88 5.74
N GLY A 140 -13.39 17.59 4.82
CA GLY A 140 -14.77 18.09 4.94
C GLY A 140 -15.51 18.06 3.62
N GLU A 141 -15.95 19.20 3.13
CA GLU A 141 -16.61 19.29 1.81
C GLU A 141 -15.68 18.81 0.67
N THR A 142 -14.38 19.09 0.81
CA THR A 142 -13.31 18.55 -0.03
C THR A 142 -12.24 17.93 0.85
N ASP A 143 -11.37 17.14 0.24
CA ASP A 143 -10.13 16.69 0.86
C ASP A 143 -9.09 17.82 0.94
N ASN A 144 -8.01 17.61 1.70
CA ASN A 144 -6.85 18.49 1.82
C ASN A 144 -7.18 19.95 2.17
N GLN A 145 -8.21 20.19 2.97
CA GLN A 145 -8.56 21.53 3.45
C GLN A 145 -7.58 22.00 4.54
N ASP A 146 -7.30 23.30 4.55
CA ASP A 146 -6.52 23.89 5.64
C ASP A 146 -7.23 23.67 6.99
N ARG A 147 -6.46 23.29 8.01
CA ARG A 147 -6.93 23.28 9.39
C ARG A 147 -7.12 24.73 9.85
N THR A 148 -8.31 25.06 10.36
CA THR A 148 -8.67 26.43 10.75
C THR A 148 -8.96 26.56 12.23
N GLY A 149 -9.07 27.80 12.74
CA GLY A 149 -9.33 28.06 14.15
C GLY A 149 -8.26 27.44 15.08
N GLU A 150 -8.69 26.78 16.13
CA GLU A 150 -7.78 26.11 17.07
C GLU A 150 -7.01 24.94 16.40
N TRP A 151 -7.61 24.27 15.41
CA TRP A 151 -6.96 23.19 14.69
C TRP A 151 -5.70 23.61 13.94
N ALA A 152 -5.61 24.89 13.52
CA ALA A 152 -4.43 25.41 12.81
C ALA A 152 -3.14 25.37 13.66
N THR A 153 -3.26 25.36 14.98
CA THR A 153 -2.11 25.43 15.92
C THR A 153 -1.90 24.17 16.75
N ARG A 154 -2.81 23.19 16.66
CA ARG A 154 -2.66 21.90 17.34
C ARG A 154 -1.58 21.06 16.67
N SER A 155 -0.87 20.32 17.49
CA SER A 155 0.17 19.38 17.07
C SER A 155 -0.18 17.94 17.46
N TRP A 156 0.63 16.95 17.04
CA TRP A 156 0.34 15.54 17.29
C TRP A 156 0.10 15.19 18.76
N ASN A 157 0.82 15.80 19.69
CA ASN A 157 0.68 15.54 21.13
C ASN A 157 -0.48 16.31 21.81
N SER A 158 -1.27 17.07 21.03
CA SER A 158 -2.47 17.73 21.57
C SER A 158 -3.53 16.68 21.91
N PRO A 159 -4.12 16.71 23.13
CA PRO A 159 -5.12 15.72 23.53
C PRO A 159 -6.31 15.61 22.57
N GLU A 160 -6.73 16.72 21.98
CA GLU A 160 -7.83 16.78 21.03
C GLU A 160 -7.47 16.14 19.71
N VAL A 161 -6.21 16.24 19.25
CA VAL A 161 -5.71 15.57 18.05
C VAL A 161 -5.69 14.07 18.25
N ILE A 162 -5.13 13.61 19.38
CA ILE A 162 -5.10 12.20 19.74
C ILE A 162 -6.52 11.63 19.80
N GLN A 163 -7.43 12.33 20.49
CA GLN A 163 -8.80 11.85 20.65
C GLN A 163 -9.57 11.83 19.33
N ALA A 164 -9.46 12.88 18.51
CA ALA A 164 -10.13 12.96 17.22
C ALA A 164 -9.62 11.87 16.27
N TYR A 165 -8.29 11.70 16.17
CA TYR A 165 -7.70 10.66 15.35
C TYR A 165 -8.11 9.25 15.81
N LEU A 166 -8.11 9.01 17.13
CA LEU A 166 -8.53 7.73 17.70
C LEU A 166 -10.00 7.43 17.38
N ASN A 167 -10.90 8.40 17.55
CA ASN A 167 -12.32 8.24 17.24
C ASN A 167 -12.55 7.93 15.77
N PHE A 168 -11.86 8.64 14.86
CA PHE A 168 -11.92 8.38 13.42
C PHE A 168 -11.36 6.99 13.08
N SER A 169 -10.22 6.62 13.65
CA SER A 169 -9.61 5.31 13.44
C SER A 169 -10.52 4.17 13.90
N ILE A 170 -11.14 4.29 15.07
CA ILE A 170 -12.09 3.29 15.59
C ILE A 170 -13.29 3.11 14.65
N ASP A 171 -13.87 4.21 14.14
CA ASP A 171 -14.96 4.14 13.18
C ASP A 171 -14.52 3.45 11.88
N MET A 172 -13.36 3.82 11.33
CA MET A 172 -12.83 3.22 10.11
C MET A 172 -12.47 1.74 10.30
N ILE A 173 -11.83 1.37 11.41
CA ILE A 173 -11.52 -0.03 11.72
C ILE A 173 -12.81 -0.87 11.79
N ASN A 174 -13.85 -0.37 12.46
CA ASN A 174 -15.13 -1.08 12.55
C ASN A 174 -15.85 -1.22 11.19
N ARG A 175 -15.60 -0.30 10.25
CA ARG A 175 -16.26 -0.28 8.94
C ARG A 175 -15.49 -1.08 7.88
N PHE A 176 -14.16 -1.09 7.92
CA PHE A 176 -13.31 -1.78 6.95
C PHE A 176 -12.88 -3.18 7.38
N ASP A 177 -12.97 -3.48 8.69
CA ASP A 177 -12.53 -4.75 9.31
C ASP A 177 -11.12 -5.17 8.83
N PRO A 178 -10.09 -4.30 9.05
CA PRO A 178 -8.76 -4.53 8.52
C PRO A 178 -7.97 -5.55 9.34
N GLU A 179 -7.08 -6.27 8.67
CA GLU A 179 -6.06 -7.12 9.30
C GLU A 179 -4.84 -6.29 9.75
N TYR A 180 -4.50 -5.24 8.97
CA TYR A 180 -3.41 -4.32 9.25
C TYR A 180 -3.93 -2.88 9.27
N PHE A 181 -3.48 -2.09 10.25
CA PHE A 181 -3.83 -0.69 10.38
C PHE A 181 -2.59 0.20 10.47
N GLU A 182 -2.35 1.03 9.47
CA GLU A 182 -1.25 1.98 9.44
C GLU A 182 -1.70 3.37 9.89
N TYR A 183 -1.08 3.87 10.97
CA TYR A 183 -1.36 5.20 11.53
C TYR A 183 -0.19 6.18 11.39
N GLY A 184 0.94 5.72 10.85
CA GLY A 184 2.16 6.50 10.67
C GLY A 184 2.82 6.24 9.32
N THR A 185 2.12 6.60 8.23
CA THR A 185 2.64 6.44 6.87
C THR A 185 3.88 7.31 6.66
N GLU A 186 5.02 6.65 6.36
CA GLU A 186 6.31 7.30 6.14
C GLU A 186 6.74 8.24 7.28
N ALA A 187 6.39 7.89 8.52
CA ALA A 187 6.67 8.75 9.70
C ALA A 187 8.17 9.03 9.91
N SER A 188 9.05 8.25 9.30
CA SER A 188 10.50 8.53 9.26
C SER A 188 10.86 9.86 8.60
N GLU A 189 10.00 10.38 7.70
CA GLU A 189 10.24 11.68 7.05
C GLU A 189 10.18 12.83 8.05
N LEU A 190 9.46 12.72 9.14
CA LEU A 190 9.47 13.72 10.22
C LEU A 190 10.85 13.90 10.84
N ILE A 191 11.65 12.85 10.94
CA ILE A 191 13.02 12.92 11.46
C ILE A 191 13.87 13.87 10.60
N LEU A 192 13.62 13.88 9.29
CA LEU A 192 14.35 14.68 8.31
C LEU A 192 13.76 16.07 8.12
N ASN A 193 12.42 16.16 8.06
CA ASN A 193 11.70 17.36 7.63
C ASN A 193 11.22 18.22 8.81
N ASN A 194 10.87 17.58 9.93
CA ASN A 194 10.39 18.27 11.15
C ASN A 194 10.78 17.48 12.43
N PRO A 195 12.06 17.53 12.86
CA PRO A 195 12.52 16.77 14.02
C PRO A 195 11.78 17.10 15.33
N ALA A 196 11.27 18.32 15.50
CA ALA A 196 10.46 18.70 16.66
C ALA A 196 9.09 18.03 16.60
N GLY A 197 8.46 18.01 15.41
CA GLY A 197 7.21 17.29 15.17
C GLY A 197 7.36 15.79 15.35
N TYR A 198 8.53 15.23 15.04
CA TYR A 198 8.80 13.81 15.29
C TYR A 198 8.68 13.44 16.79
N LEU A 199 9.22 14.26 17.69
CA LEU A 199 9.09 14.02 19.13
C LEU A 199 7.64 14.09 19.63
N GLU A 200 6.84 14.97 19.04
CA GLU A 200 5.39 15.04 19.32
C GLU A 200 4.65 13.81 18.73
N PHE A 201 5.08 13.35 17.55
CA PHE A 201 4.54 12.15 16.90
C PHE A 201 4.82 10.89 17.72
N VAL A 202 5.96 10.75 18.39
CA VAL A 202 6.23 9.62 19.29
C VAL A 202 5.18 9.54 20.41
N ILE A 203 4.82 10.68 21.01
CA ILE A 203 3.76 10.75 22.06
C ILE A 203 2.40 10.35 21.47
N PHE A 204 2.10 10.81 20.27
CA PHE A 204 0.89 10.43 19.55
C PHE A 204 0.89 8.91 19.26
N ALA A 205 1.98 8.36 18.77
CA ALA A 205 2.12 6.94 18.46
C ALA A 205 1.89 6.06 19.69
N GLU A 206 2.47 6.41 20.84
CA GLU A 206 2.23 5.73 22.12
C GLU A 206 0.74 5.71 22.49
N ALA A 207 0.07 6.85 22.38
CA ALA A 207 -1.33 6.97 22.76
C ALA A 207 -2.26 6.17 21.82
N ILE A 208 -2.02 6.24 20.49
CA ILE A 208 -2.80 5.51 19.48
C ILE A 208 -2.58 4.01 19.63
N TYR A 209 -1.32 3.58 19.69
CA TYR A 209 -0.96 2.16 19.84
C TYR A 209 -1.57 1.56 21.11
N THR A 210 -1.39 2.21 22.26
CA THR A 210 -1.89 1.71 23.54
C THR A 210 -3.42 1.56 23.54
N SER A 211 -4.12 2.51 22.91
CA SER A 211 -5.57 2.48 22.82
C SER A 211 -6.07 1.40 21.88
N LEU A 212 -5.51 1.34 20.65
CA LEU A 212 -5.97 0.41 19.60
C LEU A 212 -5.58 -1.03 19.91
N SER A 213 -4.37 -1.31 20.40
CA SER A 213 -3.96 -2.66 20.78
C SER A 213 -4.80 -3.24 21.94
N THR A 214 -5.33 -2.38 22.81
CA THR A 214 -6.27 -2.79 23.86
C THR A 214 -7.66 -3.10 23.32
N LEU A 215 -8.16 -2.29 22.37
CA LEU A 215 -9.49 -2.44 21.80
C LEU A 215 -9.56 -3.57 20.74
N TYR A 216 -8.49 -3.75 20.01
CA TYR A 216 -8.39 -4.67 18.88
C TYR A 216 -7.10 -5.50 19.00
N PRO A 217 -7.04 -6.50 19.89
CA PRO A 217 -5.80 -7.24 20.20
C PRO A 217 -5.25 -8.07 19.04
N ASP A 218 -6.09 -8.41 18.06
CA ASP A 218 -5.69 -9.19 16.87
C ASP A 218 -5.31 -8.31 15.67
N LEU A 219 -5.56 -6.98 15.74
CA LEU A 219 -5.22 -6.02 14.70
C LEU A 219 -3.72 -5.72 14.73
N LYS A 220 -3.04 -5.87 13.59
CA LYS A 220 -1.62 -5.53 13.46
C LYS A 220 -1.45 -4.03 13.20
N LEU A 221 -0.82 -3.33 14.13
CA LEU A 221 -0.58 -1.89 14.04
C LEU A 221 0.74 -1.61 13.31
N VAL A 222 0.66 -0.79 12.27
CA VAL A 222 1.75 -0.51 11.32
C VAL A 222 2.17 0.94 11.42
N THR A 223 3.48 1.19 11.41
CA THR A 223 4.07 2.47 10.99
C THR A 223 5.08 2.20 9.90
N SER A 224 5.31 3.15 8.99
CA SER A 224 6.24 2.90 7.90
C SER A 224 7.39 3.88 7.82
N VAL A 225 8.46 3.38 7.20
CA VAL A 225 9.66 4.16 6.87
C VAL A 225 9.78 4.33 5.37
N ALA A 226 10.15 5.54 4.94
CA ALA A 226 10.58 5.81 3.58
C ALA A 226 12.09 5.56 3.47
N LEU A 227 12.49 4.43 2.87
CA LEU A 227 13.90 4.09 2.76
C LEU A 227 14.67 5.10 1.90
N LYS A 228 15.87 5.44 2.36
CA LYS A 228 16.87 6.23 1.64
C LYS A 228 18.02 5.33 1.18
N SER A 229 18.95 5.90 0.41
CA SER A 229 20.15 5.15 -0.01
C SER A 229 20.85 4.51 1.18
N PRO A 230 21.23 3.24 1.09
CA PRO A 230 22.00 2.58 2.14
C PRO A 230 23.25 3.37 2.51
N GLY A 231 23.50 3.52 3.80
CA GLY A 231 24.66 4.25 4.34
C GLY A 231 24.64 5.76 4.16
N SER A 232 23.59 6.34 3.56
CA SER A 232 23.46 7.80 3.48
C SER A 232 23.26 8.42 4.87
N SER A 233 23.61 9.72 5.01
CA SER A 233 23.39 10.43 6.28
C SER A 233 21.92 10.49 6.69
N GLN A 234 21.00 10.52 5.72
CA GLN A 234 19.57 10.48 5.98
C GLN A 234 19.18 9.12 6.55
N MET A 235 19.62 8.01 5.93
CA MET A 235 19.32 6.67 6.40
C MET A 235 19.90 6.42 7.79
N GLN A 236 21.16 6.81 8.04
CA GLN A 236 21.80 6.72 9.36
C GLN A 236 21.01 7.47 10.45
N LEU A 237 20.45 8.64 10.11
CA LEU A 237 19.63 9.42 11.04
C LEU A 237 18.30 8.72 11.35
N ILE A 238 17.66 8.14 10.33
CA ILE A 238 16.44 7.33 10.50
C ILE A 238 16.73 6.10 11.37
N GLU A 239 17.76 5.32 11.06
CA GLU A 239 18.17 4.16 11.84
C GLU A 239 18.44 4.49 13.32
N ALA A 240 19.08 5.64 13.58
CA ALA A 240 19.39 6.07 14.94
C ALA A 240 18.16 6.56 15.74
N SER A 241 17.09 7.01 15.08
CA SER A 241 15.99 7.73 15.74
C SER A 241 14.68 6.97 15.71
N TYR A 242 14.39 6.17 14.69
CA TYR A 242 13.05 5.56 14.50
C TYR A 242 12.72 4.47 15.53
N GLY A 243 13.70 4.00 16.28
CA GLY A 243 13.52 3.02 17.36
C GLY A 243 12.48 3.42 18.41
N GLU A 244 12.28 4.73 18.64
CA GLU A 244 11.28 5.22 19.58
C GLU A 244 9.84 4.93 19.09
N VAL A 245 9.57 5.03 17.78
CA VAL A 245 8.27 4.70 17.18
C VAL A 245 8.08 3.19 17.07
N MET A 246 9.18 2.43 16.89
CA MET A 246 9.12 0.98 16.80
C MET A 246 8.61 0.31 18.09
N GLU A 247 8.68 0.96 19.24
CA GLU A 247 8.06 0.47 20.48
C GLU A 247 6.52 0.36 20.35
N PHE A 248 5.94 1.19 19.48
CA PHE A 248 4.51 1.32 19.22
C PHE A 248 4.11 0.79 17.85
N THR A 249 4.80 -0.20 17.31
CA THR A 249 4.60 -0.79 15.99
C THR A 249 4.63 -2.30 16.09
N ASP A 250 3.66 -3.01 15.52
CA ASP A 250 3.68 -4.47 15.43
C ASP A 250 4.41 -4.94 14.17
N VAL A 251 4.17 -4.28 13.03
CA VAL A 251 4.80 -4.57 11.74
C VAL A 251 5.43 -3.29 11.19
N LEU A 252 6.71 -3.33 10.83
CA LEU A 252 7.35 -2.22 10.13
C LEU A 252 6.95 -2.22 8.66
N GLY A 253 6.20 -1.20 8.24
CA GLY A 253 5.94 -0.92 6.83
C GLY A 253 7.16 -0.29 6.15
N ILE A 254 7.43 -0.69 4.92
CA ILE A 254 8.52 -0.18 4.09
C ILE A 254 7.92 0.48 2.86
N SER A 255 8.12 1.80 2.70
CA SER A 255 7.92 2.54 1.46
C SER A 255 9.26 2.70 0.76
N VAL A 256 9.36 2.24 -0.50
CA VAL A 256 10.65 2.25 -1.20
C VAL A 256 10.52 2.40 -2.71
N TYR A 257 11.15 3.45 -3.25
CA TYR A 257 11.23 3.75 -4.68
C TYR A 257 12.68 4.09 -5.06
N PRO A 258 13.54 3.08 -5.23
CA PRO A 258 14.98 3.31 -5.37
C PRO A 258 15.35 4.14 -6.59
N TYR A 259 14.66 3.97 -7.73
CA TYR A 259 14.91 4.76 -8.95
C TYR A 259 14.75 6.28 -8.75
N ALA A 260 13.92 6.69 -7.77
CA ALA A 260 13.68 8.10 -7.48
C ALA A 260 14.56 8.61 -6.32
N PHE A 261 14.62 7.86 -5.23
CA PHE A 261 15.13 8.37 -3.94
C PHE A 261 16.50 7.83 -3.53
N PHE A 262 17.06 6.85 -4.26
CA PHE A 262 18.41 6.38 -3.97
C PHE A 262 19.46 7.09 -4.83
N SER A 263 20.65 7.22 -4.27
CA SER A 263 21.81 7.74 -4.99
C SER A 263 22.67 6.57 -5.47
N HIS A 264 22.46 6.13 -6.71
CA HIS A 264 23.26 5.11 -7.39
C HIS A 264 23.35 5.43 -8.87
N ASP A 265 24.31 4.83 -9.55
CA ASP A 265 24.52 5.02 -10.98
C ASP A 265 23.36 4.35 -11.77
N ASP A 266 22.98 4.96 -12.90
CA ASP A 266 21.90 4.47 -13.76
C ASP A 266 20.63 4.08 -12.97
N LYS A 267 19.98 5.09 -12.42
CA LYS A 267 18.83 4.93 -11.51
C LYS A 267 17.68 4.09 -12.04
N GLY A 268 17.53 4.04 -13.35
CA GLY A 268 16.48 3.25 -14.01
C GLY A 268 16.81 1.77 -14.18
N ASP A 269 18.03 1.31 -13.83
CA ASP A 269 18.42 -0.09 -13.95
C ASP A 269 18.53 -0.77 -12.56
N PRO A 270 17.64 -1.71 -12.22
CA PRO A 270 17.64 -2.38 -10.93
C PRO A 270 18.89 -3.26 -10.70
N ALA A 271 19.65 -3.60 -11.72
CA ALA A 271 20.91 -4.31 -11.58
C ALA A 271 21.98 -3.50 -10.83
N ASN A 272 21.83 -2.18 -10.77
CA ASN A 272 22.73 -1.27 -10.06
C ASN A 272 22.30 -0.96 -8.63
N LEU A 273 21.25 -1.58 -8.14
CA LEU A 273 20.83 -1.41 -6.75
C LEU A 273 21.91 -1.90 -5.78
N PRO A 274 22.18 -1.19 -4.68
CA PRO A 274 23.02 -1.68 -3.60
C PRO A 274 22.54 -3.05 -3.12
N ILE A 275 23.46 -3.93 -2.72
CA ILE A 275 23.12 -5.30 -2.32
C ILE A 275 22.18 -5.33 -1.09
N ASP A 276 22.26 -4.33 -0.25
CA ASP A 276 21.50 -4.14 0.99
C ASP A 276 20.33 -3.16 0.85
N TRP A 277 19.91 -2.85 -0.40
CA TRP A 277 18.90 -1.83 -0.68
C TRP A 277 17.59 -2.00 0.11
N LEU A 278 17.18 -3.24 0.38
CA LEU A 278 15.99 -3.56 1.16
C LEU A 278 16.34 -4.05 2.57
N SER A 279 17.37 -4.90 2.71
CA SER A 279 17.71 -5.51 4.01
C SER A 279 18.23 -4.50 5.05
N GLN A 280 18.60 -3.27 4.65
CA GLN A 280 18.87 -2.18 5.59
C GLN A 280 17.71 -1.91 6.56
N ALA A 281 16.46 -2.22 6.17
CA ALA A 281 15.29 -2.08 7.03
C ALA A 281 15.33 -2.98 8.28
N GLU A 282 16.06 -4.09 8.23
CA GLU A 282 16.23 -5.01 9.38
C GLU A 282 16.87 -4.32 10.59
N ALA A 283 17.75 -3.34 10.34
CA ALA A 283 18.37 -2.55 11.41
C ALA A 283 17.35 -1.69 12.18
N ILE A 284 16.25 -1.28 11.51
CA ILE A 284 15.16 -0.51 12.11
C ILE A 284 14.15 -1.46 12.77
N ALA A 285 13.75 -2.52 12.07
CA ALA A 285 12.75 -3.47 12.54
C ALA A 285 13.18 -4.26 13.78
N GLY A 286 14.48 -4.55 13.89
CA GLY A 286 15.00 -5.42 14.93
C GLY A 286 14.43 -6.84 14.80
N SER A 287 13.59 -7.26 15.73
CA SER A 287 12.93 -8.58 15.69
C SER A 287 11.45 -8.50 15.26
N LYS A 288 10.95 -7.33 14.86
CA LYS A 288 9.56 -7.18 14.46
C LYS A 288 9.35 -7.61 13.01
N PRO A 289 8.19 -8.15 12.67
CA PRO A 289 7.81 -8.41 11.29
C PRO A 289 7.92 -7.17 10.42
N MET A 290 8.13 -7.38 9.13
CA MET A 290 8.24 -6.33 8.12
C MET A 290 7.27 -6.59 6.97
N ALA A 291 6.86 -5.52 6.28
CA ALA A 291 6.05 -5.59 5.08
C ALA A 291 6.43 -4.49 4.11
N ILE A 292 6.25 -4.72 2.82
CA ILE A 292 6.34 -3.66 1.82
C ILE A 292 5.00 -2.94 1.78
N SER A 293 4.91 -1.82 2.48
CA SER A 293 3.68 -1.03 2.56
C SER A 293 3.42 -0.19 1.30
N GLU A 294 4.47 0.09 0.52
CA GLU A 294 4.38 0.83 -0.73
C GLU A 294 5.65 0.70 -1.55
N THR A 295 5.53 0.35 -2.83
CA THR A 295 6.65 0.30 -3.77
C THR A 295 6.17 0.32 -5.22
N GLY A 296 7.12 0.42 -6.15
CA GLY A 296 6.93 0.33 -7.58
C GLY A 296 8.23 0.58 -8.33
N TRP A 297 8.23 0.33 -9.63
CA TRP A 297 9.32 0.64 -10.53
C TRP A 297 8.79 1.12 -11.87
N ILE A 298 9.41 2.16 -12.42
CA ILE A 298 9.02 2.74 -13.70
C ILE A 298 9.28 1.77 -14.87
N ALA A 299 8.33 1.69 -15.79
CA ALA A 299 8.45 0.92 -17.02
C ALA A 299 8.76 1.78 -18.25
N GLU A 300 8.99 3.07 -18.04
CA GLU A 300 9.30 4.06 -19.06
C GLU A 300 10.36 5.03 -18.52
N ASP A 301 10.97 5.80 -19.42
CA ASP A 301 11.97 6.79 -19.06
C ASP A 301 11.34 7.93 -18.23
N LEU A 302 11.98 8.27 -17.11
CA LEU A 302 11.57 9.36 -16.24
C LEU A 302 12.55 10.50 -16.28
N GLU A 303 12.06 11.69 -16.66
CA GLU A 303 12.79 12.94 -16.54
C GLU A 303 11.95 14.00 -15.81
N ILE A 304 12.52 14.56 -14.73
CA ILE A 304 11.92 15.68 -13.97
C ILE A 304 13.04 16.70 -13.72
N ALA A 305 13.06 17.74 -14.56
CA ALA A 305 14.11 18.74 -14.54
C ALA A 305 14.18 19.52 -13.21
N GLU A 306 13.03 19.78 -12.59
CA GLU A 306 12.89 20.47 -11.30
C GLU A 306 13.62 19.75 -10.17
N PHE A 307 13.69 18.43 -10.21
CA PHE A 307 14.36 17.59 -9.21
C PHE A 307 15.71 17.07 -9.68
N GLN A 308 16.16 17.44 -10.88
CA GLN A 308 17.34 16.87 -11.52
C GLN A 308 17.31 15.32 -11.50
N LEU A 309 16.12 14.76 -11.62
CA LEU A 309 15.89 13.33 -11.66
C LEU A 309 15.81 12.86 -13.10
N SER A 310 16.68 11.92 -13.46
CA SER A 310 16.67 11.22 -14.74
C SER A 310 16.92 9.73 -14.47
N ALA A 311 16.01 8.89 -14.95
CA ALA A 311 16.07 7.43 -14.82
C ALA A 311 15.58 6.79 -16.12
N MET A 312 16.49 6.09 -16.82
CA MET A 312 16.19 5.43 -18.09
C MET A 312 15.74 3.99 -17.82
N SER A 313 14.46 3.69 -18.06
CA SER A 313 13.87 2.40 -17.76
C SER A 313 12.97 1.88 -18.88
N ASP A 314 12.55 0.64 -18.74
CA ASP A 314 11.62 -0.04 -19.64
C ASP A 314 10.89 -1.18 -18.91
N ALA A 315 9.95 -1.83 -19.58
CA ALA A 315 9.17 -2.93 -19.01
C ALA A 315 10.02 -4.14 -18.58
N THR A 316 11.20 -4.35 -19.21
CA THR A 316 12.12 -5.43 -18.82
C THR A 316 12.79 -5.12 -17.48
N LYS A 317 13.21 -3.88 -17.30
CA LYS A 317 13.82 -3.40 -16.05
C LYS A 317 12.80 -3.37 -14.92
N GLN A 318 11.55 -2.96 -15.21
CA GLN A 318 10.45 -3.06 -14.23
C GLN A 318 10.27 -4.51 -13.77
N ASN A 319 10.23 -5.46 -14.69
CA ASN A 319 10.10 -6.88 -14.35
C ASN A 319 11.30 -7.39 -13.53
N ALA A 320 12.52 -7.02 -13.89
CA ALA A 320 13.72 -7.43 -13.15
C ALA A 320 13.73 -6.87 -11.72
N PHE A 321 13.22 -5.65 -11.51
CA PHE A 321 13.03 -5.11 -10.16
C PHE A 321 11.98 -5.92 -9.37
N LEU A 322 10.84 -6.23 -10.01
CA LEU A 322 9.77 -7.00 -9.38
C LEU A 322 10.26 -8.39 -8.97
N GLU A 323 10.96 -9.11 -9.82
CA GLU A 323 11.56 -10.41 -9.48
C GLU A 323 12.48 -10.30 -8.25
N ASN A 324 13.39 -9.32 -8.25
CA ASN A 324 14.29 -9.08 -7.12
C ASN A 324 13.53 -8.72 -5.83
N LEU A 325 12.46 -7.92 -5.93
CA LEU A 325 11.63 -7.53 -4.80
C LEU A 325 10.95 -8.76 -4.17
N LEU A 326 10.30 -9.60 -5.00
CA LEU A 326 9.55 -10.76 -4.52
C LEU A 326 10.47 -11.83 -3.92
N ASP A 327 11.62 -12.11 -4.55
CA ASP A 327 12.65 -13.02 -4.02
C ASP A 327 13.17 -12.54 -2.65
N ARG A 328 13.39 -11.23 -2.49
CA ARG A 328 13.83 -10.67 -1.21
C ARG A 328 12.71 -10.68 -0.18
N SER A 329 11.48 -10.39 -0.58
CA SER A 329 10.32 -10.45 0.30
C SER A 329 10.12 -11.85 0.87
N GLN A 330 10.30 -12.89 0.04
CA GLN A 330 10.28 -14.29 0.48
C GLN A 330 11.43 -14.59 1.46
N THR A 331 12.65 -14.18 1.14
CA THR A 331 13.84 -14.45 1.98
C THR A 331 13.75 -13.75 3.33
N MET A 332 13.14 -12.57 3.39
CA MET A 332 13.01 -11.74 4.59
C MET A 332 11.71 -12.01 5.36
N ASN A 333 10.88 -12.96 4.94
CA ASN A 333 9.58 -13.30 5.54
C ASN A 333 8.69 -12.05 5.71
N MET A 334 8.49 -11.31 4.62
CA MET A 334 7.57 -10.18 4.64
C MET A 334 6.14 -10.64 4.90
N GLU A 335 5.33 -9.82 5.59
CA GLU A 335 3.90 -10.08 5.84
C GLU A 335 3.07 -9.85 4.57
N PHE A 336 3.37 -8.77 3.83
CA PHE A 336 2.72 -8.43 2.57
C PHE A 336 3.60 -7.55 1.67
N VAL A 337 3.22 -7.50 0.40
CA VAL A 337 3.81 -6.61 -0.61
C VAL A 337 2.69 -5.82 -1.29
N ILE A 338 2.71 -4.49 -1.15
CA ILE A 338 1.81 -3.56 -1.83
C ILE A 338 2.57 -2.86 -2.96
N TRP A 339 2.19 -3.17 -4.20
CA TRP A 339 2.60 -2.39 -5.36
C TRP A 339 1.66 -1.19 -5.49
N TRP A 340 2.19 0.04 -5.60
CA TRP A 340 1.36 1.21 -5.35
C TRP A 340 0.19 1.32 -6.31
N THR A 341 0.39 1.16 -7.64
CA THR A 341 -0.73 1.21 -8.58
C THR A 341 -0.69 0.09 -9.62
N VAL A 342 -1.86 -0.44 -9.94
CA VAL A 342 -1.99 -1.52 -10.91
C VAL A 342 -1.91 -1.02 -12.35
N THR A 343 -2.20 0.27 -12.61
CA THR A 343 -2.27 0.87 -13.95
C THR A 343 -1.57 2.22 -13.96
N ASP A 344 -0.83 2.52 -15.02
CA ASP A 344 -0.31 3.87 -15.27
C ASP A 344 -1.43 4.91 -15.27
N PHE A 345 -1.12 6.13 -14.87
CA PHE A 345 -2.14 7.16 -14.72
C PHE A 345 -1.86 8.45 -15.51
N ASP A 346 -1.41 8.30 -16.75
CA ASP A 346 -1.13 9.43 -17.66
C ASP A 346 -2.32 10.38 -17.79
N THR A 347 -3.49 9.84 -18.07
CA THR A 347 -4.72 10.62 -18.23
C THR A 347 -5.08 11.42 -16.97
N LEU A 348 -4.94 10.78 -15.79
CA LEU A 348 -5.18 11.46 -14.52
C LEU A 348 -4.13 12.56 -14.28
N TRP A 349 -2.85 12.25 -14.55
CA TRP A 349 -1.76 13.20 -14.38
C TRP A 349 -1.90 14.43 -15.27
N GLU A 350 -2.26 14.24 -16.54
CA GLU A 350 -2.43 15.31 -17.52
C GLU A 350 -3.63 16.20 -17.21
N ASN A 351 -4.77 15.64 -16.81
CA ASN A 351 -6.03 16.34 -16.73
C ASN A 351 -6.41 16.81 -15.32
N GLU A 352 -6.05 16.05 -14.28
CA GLU A 352 -6.55 16.28 -12.93
C GLU A 352 -5.45 16.65 -11.92
N LEU A 353 -4.23 16.14 -12.13
CA LEU A 353 -3.10 16.41 -11.25
C LEU A 353 -2.25 17.60 -11.72
N ALA A 354 -2.78 18.42 -12.64
CA ALA A 354 -2.11 19.62 -13.16
C ALA A 354 -0.67 19.39 -13.64
N GLN A 355 -0.35 18.16 -14.09
CA GLN A 355 0.99 17.73 -14.49
C GLN A 355 2.03 17.94 -13.39
N ASP A 356 1.64 17.74 -12.14
CA ASP A 356 2.52 17.87 -10.98
C ASP A 356 3.80 17.04 -11.17
N PRO A 357 5.00 17.67 -11.11
CA PRO A 357 6.28 16.97 -11.22
C PRO A 357 6.48 15.88 -10.15
N ILE A 358 5.93 16.06 -8.95
CA ILE A 358 6.01 15.04 -7.89
C ILE A 358 5.20 13.82 -8.28
N ALA A 359 3.96 13.98 -8.71
CA ALA A 359 3.11 12.87 -9.12
C ALA A 359 3.69 12.11 -10.33
N LYS A 360 4.49 12.77 -11.18
CA LYS A 360 5.18 12.15 -12.31
C LYS A 360 6.15 11.05 -11.89
N ILE A 361 6.69 11.09 -10.66
CA ILE A 361 7.60 10.06 -10.15
C ILE A 361 6.96 8.66 -10.28
N TRP A 362 5.67 8.54 -10.06
CA TRP A 362 4.94 7.29 -9.99
C TRP A 362 4.05 7.02 -11.19
N LYS A 363 4.03 7.90 -12.19
CA LYS A 363 3.07 7.86 -13.29
C LYS A 363 3.12 6.54 -14.08
N ASP A 364 4.30 6.01 -14.31
CA ASP A 364 4.58 4.88 -15.21
C ASP A 364 5.02 3.60 -14.45
N ILE A 365 4.53 3.38 -13.22
CA ILE A 365 4.85 2.18 -12.43
C ILE A 365 3.80 1.08 -12.52
N GLY A 366 2.72 1.29 -13.25
CA GLY A 366 1.64 0.32 -13.39
C GLY A 366 2.09 -1.02 -13.98
N LEU A 367 1.43 -2.11 -13.61
CA LEU A 367 1.56 -3.41 -14.27
C LEU A 367 0.72 -3.50 -15.54
N TYR A 368 -0.19 -2.55 -15.73
CA TYR A 368 -0.83 -2.22 -17.00
C TYR A 368 -0.38 -0.85 -17.45
N ASP A 369 -0.09 -0.72 -18.76
CA ASP A 369 0.28 0.57 -19.35
C ASP A 369 -0.91 1.53 -19.48
N GLN A 370 -0.65 2.76 -19.92
CA GLN A 370 -1.67 3.78 -20.21
C GLN A 370 -2.74 3.35 -21.22
N ASN A 371 -2.43 2.37 -22.10
CA ASN A 371 -3.36 1.80 -23.08
C ASN A 371 -4.11 0.58 -22.54
N GLN A 372 -4.03 0.33 -21.25
CA GLN A 372 -4.66 -0.81 -20.55
C GLN A 372 -4.08 -2.18 -20.97
N SER A 373 -2.89 -2.23 -21.58
CA SER A 373 -2.20 -3.45 -21.96
C SER A 373 -1.36 -3.98 -20.80
N PRO A 374 -1.41 -5.29 -20.49
CA PRO A 374 -0.60 -5.87 -19.43
C PRO A 374 0.89 -5.83 -19.80
N ARG A 375 1.75 -5.46 -18.86
CA ARG A 375 3.21 -5.54 -18.98
C ARG A 375 3.70 -6.93 -18.57
N MET A 376 4.93 -7.27 -18.93
CA MET A 376 5.53 -8.56 -18.53
C MET A 376 5.60 -8.73 -17.01
N ALA A 377 5.80 -7.67 -16.28
CA ALA A 377 5.80 -7.69 -14.81
C ALA A 377 4.48 -8.18 -14.21
N LEU A 378 3.33 -8.01 -14.89
CA LEU A 378 2.06 -8.57 -14.45
C LEU A 378 2.07 -10.09 -14.49
N GLN A 379 2.72 -10.71 -15.50
CA GLN A 379 2.81 -12.16 -15.55
C GLN A 379 3.63 -12.70 -14.39
N THR A 380 4.79 -12.09 -14.08
CA THR A 380 5.61 -12.45 -12.91
C THR A 380 4.83 -12.29 -11.61
N TRP A 381 4.07 -11.19 -11.48
CA TRP A 381 3.21 -10.95 -10.32
C TRP A 381 2.16 -12.05 -10.15
N ASP A 382 1.44 -12.41 -11.22
CA ASP A 382 0.39 -13.44 -11.21
C ASP A 382 0.95 -14.85 -10.96
N GLU A 383 2.17 -15.15 -11.43
CA GLU A 383 2.86 -16.40 -11.13
C GLU A 383 3.10 -16.53 -9.61
N TRP A 384 3.62 -15.48 -8.97
CA TRP A 384 3.82 -15.46 -7.52
C TRP A 384 2.50 -15.46 -6.73
N LEU A 385 1.50 -14.73 -7.20
CA LEU A 385 0.17 -14.72 -6.58
C LEU A 385 -0.46 -16.12 -6.58
N GLY A 386 -0.16 -16.93 -7.59
CA GLY A 386 -0.61 -18.32 -7.68
C GLY A 386 0.01 -19.26 -6.66
N TYR A 387 1.09 -18.90 -5.97
CA TYR A 387 1.68 -19.70 -4.90
C TYR A 387 0.82 -19.61 -3.63
N GLU A 388 0.67 -20.73 -2.91
CA GLU A 388 -0.04 -20.71 -1.63
C GLU A 388 0.73 -19.87 -0.61
N VAL A 389 0.01 -19.07 0.19
CA VAL A 389 0.59 -18.37 1.34
C VAL A 389 0.84 -19.40 2.42
N GLU A 390 2.06 -19.45 2.95
CA GLU A 390 2.41 -20.31 4.08
C GLU A 390 1.52 -19.97 5.29
N ALA A 391 0.98 -20.99 5.94
CA ALA A 391 0.26 -20.77 7.18
C ALA A 391 1.26 -20.47 8.30
N ASP A 392 0.99 -19.43 9.10
CA ASP A 392 1.75 -19.07 10.30
C ASP A 392 1.89 -20.22 11.32
#